data_bf8389e434a4d6120bbf67b603482cad
#
_entry.id   bf8389e434a4d6120bbf67b603482cad
#
_cell.length_a   1.000
_cell.length_b   1.000
_cell.length_c   1.000
_cell.angle_alpha   90.00
_cell.angle_beta   90.00
_cell.angle_gamma   90.00
#
_symmetry.space_group_name_H-M   'P 1'
#
loop_
_entity.id
_entity.type
_entity.pdbx_description
1 polymer ?
#
loop_
_entity_poly.entity_id
_entity_poly.type
_entity_poly.pdbx_seq_one_letter_code
_entity_poly.pdbx_strand_id
1 'polypeptide(L)'
;MGIQAEKSGRNDLTAGGRKFSGNAFYSSGGRCYHHGTILIDVDAEKMSHYLHVSAGKLQSKGVPSVRSRVVNLTELVLGITVEAVRQALTAAFGEVYHGTPLPFPTERLAGEELRRLEEKFASWEWRMGKEADFTYALSRRFFWGEITIQFRVSAGRVEEAAVYTDAMDVFYAQRVQQAWKGLPFTCGSLCAAVKALPMEDQEQAQMSRDIRSLLEECML
;
A
#
# COMPACT_ATOMS: atom_id res chain seq x y z
N MET A 1 -2.07 17.78 22.43
CA MET A 1 -3.39 17.84 21.81
C MET A 1 -4.45 17.02 22.61
N GLY A 2 -4.07 16.26 23.59
CA GLY A 2 -4.97 15.52 24.50
C GLY A 2 -5.71 14.31 23.92
N ILE A 3 -5.36 13.90 22.69
CA ILE A 3 -5.97 12.74 22.06
C ILE A 3 -5.22 11.47 22.49
N GLN A 4 -5.96 10.51 23.04
CA GLN A 4 -5.42 9.18 23.34
C GLN A 4 -5.31 8.39 22.05
N ALA A 5 -4.09 8.23 21.53
CA ALA A 5 -3.80 7.54 20.30
C ALA A 5 -3.12 6.19 20.55
N GLU A 6 -3.55 5.18 19.81
CA GLU A 6 -3.06 3.82 19.93
C GLU A 6 -2.66 3.28 18.56
N LYS A 7 -1.60 2.45 18.50
CA LYS A 7 -1.25 1.70 17.29
C LYS A 7 -2.15 0.47 17.20
N SER A 8 -2.80 0.29 16.07
CA SER A 8 -3.68 -0.84 15.80
C SER A 8 -3.28 -1.56 14.51
N GLY A 9 -3.17 -2.88 14.59
CA GLY A 9 -2.75 -3.69 13.48
C GLY A 9 -1.35 -3.35 12.98
N ARG A 10 -1.14 -3.43 11.67
CA ARG A 10 0.17 -3.18 11.05
C ARG A 10 0.51 -1.70 10.95
N ASN A 11 -0.44 -0.88 10.57
CA ASN A 11 -0.19 0.46 10.06
C ASN A 11 -1.27 1.50 10.39
N ASP A 12 -2.21 1.18 11.26
CA ASP A 12 -3.27 2.11 11.66
C ASP A 12 -2.91 2.78 12.99
N LEU A 13 -3.22 4.09 13.11
CA LEU A 13 -3.34 4.76 14.39
C LEU A 13 -4.82 5.05 14.64
N THR A 14 -5.26 4.73 15.85
CA THR A 14 -6.66 4.81 16.26
C THR A 14 -6.84 5.69 17.49
N ALA A 15 -8.02 6.26 17.61
CA ALA A 15 -8.51 6.92 18.81
C ALA A 15 -9.93 6.42 19.09
N GLY A 16 -10.17 5.91 20.31
CA GLY A 16 -11.44 5.28 20.63
C GLY A 16 -11.80 4.12 19.70
N GLY A 17 -10.81 3.34 19.27
CA GLY A 17 -10.99 2.20 18.34
C GLY A 17 -11.23 2.59 16.88
N ARG A 18 -11.38 3.87 16.53
CA ARG A 18 -11.55 4.34 15.15
C ARG A 18 -10.25 4.90 14.59
N LYS A 19 -9.95 4.56 13.35
CA LYS A 19 -8.73 4.97 12.64
C LYS A 19 -8.78 6.45 12.28
N PHE A 20 -7.73 7.20 12.63
CA PHE A 20 -7.50 8.56 12.16
C PHE A 20 -6.23 8.71 11.30
N SER A 21 -5.36 7.69 11.27
CA SER A 21 -4.12 7.72 10.48
C SER A 21 -3.82 6.34 9.90
N GLY A 22 -3.37 6.32 8.66
CA GLY A 22 -2.84 5.14 7.99
C GLY A 22 -1.42 5.38 7.55
N ASN A 23 -0.55 4.37 7.74
CA ASN A 23 0.87 4.50 7.52
C ASN A 23 1.37 3.44 6.55
N ALA A 24 2.40 3.77 5.77
CA ALA A 24 3.10 2.83 4.91
C ALA A 24 4.60 3.06 5.01
N PHE A 25 5.34 1.97 4.82
CA PHE A 25 6.79 1.95 4.89
C PHE A 25 7.34 1.36 3.60
N TYR A 26 8.45 1.91 3.13
CA TYR A 26 9.17 1.42 1.98
C TYR A 26 10.66 1.44 2.29
N SER A 27 11.34 0.32 2.08
CA SER A 27 12.79 0.20 2.28
C SER A 27 13.48 -0.11 0.96
N SER A 28 14.53 0.63 0.63
CA SER A 28 15.35 0.41 -0.55
C SER A 28 16.74 0.99 -0.35
N GLY A 29 17.78 0.26 -0.78
CA GLY A 29 19.16 0.73 -0.74
C GLY A 29 19.66 1.14 0.66
N GLY A 30 19.23 0.45 1.72
CA GLY A 30 19.57 0.76 3.10
C GLY A 30 18.87 2.01 3.67
N ARG A 31 17.89 2.55 2.95
CA ARG A 31 17.06 3.69 3.38
C ARG A 31 15.63 3.24 3.60
N CYS A 32 15.00 3.76 4.64
CA CYS A 32 13.59 3.52 4.92
C CYS A 32 12.81 4.81 4.73
N TYR A 33 11.70 4.73 4.00
CA TYR A 33 10.74 5.82 3.83
C TYR A 33 9.46 5.46 4.57
N HIS A 34 9.00 6.40 5.37
CA HIS A 34 7.70 6.32 6.03
C HIS A 34 6.82 7.44 5.49
N HIS A 35 5.60 7.12 5.12
CA HIS A 35 4.56 8.10 4.86
C HIS A 35 3.26 7.69 5.52
N GLY A 36 2.44 8.67 5.80
CA GLY A 36 1.14 8.43 6.42
C GLY A 36 0.16 9.55 6.12
N THR A 37 -1.09 9.27 6.38
CA THR A 37 -2.18 10.22 6.30
C THR A 37 -2.75 10.47 7.68
N ILE A 38 -3.23 11.67 7.95
CA ILE A 38 -3.96 12.03 9.17
C ILE A 38 -5.30 12.63 8.75
N LEU A 39 -6.39 12.05 9.22
CA LEU A 39 -7.73 12.52 8.97
C LEU A 39 -8.06 13.66 9.94
N ILE A 40 -8.07 14.88 9.46
CA ILE A 40 -8.34 16.07 10.29
C ILE A 40 -9.79 16.49 10.16
N ASP A 41 -10.23 16.77 8.92
CA ASP A 41 -11.58 17.18 8.59
C ASP A 41 -11.94 16.71 7.18
N VAL A 42 -11.96 15.41 6.99
CA VAL A 42 -12.24 14.76 5.71
C VAL A 42 -13.72 14.50 5.59
N ASP A 43 -14.31 14.85 4.43
CA ASP A 43 -15.68 14.47 4.08
C ASP A 43 -15.78 12.94 3.88
N ALA A 44 -16.37 12.27 4.87
CA ALA A 44 -16.47 10.81 4.89
C ALA A 44 -17.42 10.27 3.80
N GLU A 45 -18.38 11.06 3.32
CA GLU A 45 -19.29 10.67 2.23
C GLU A 45 -18.54 10.69 0.90
N LYS A 46 -17.81 11.76 0.61
CA LYS A 46 -16.94 11.83 -0.57
C LYS A 46 -15.90 10.74 -0.55
N MET A 47 -15.25 10.51 0.60
CA MET A 47 -14.28 9.43 0.75
C MET A 47 -14.89 8.05 0.40
N SER A 48 -16.09 7.76 0.90
CA SER A 48 -16.81 6.49 0.60
C SER A 48 -17.21 6.39 -0.88
N HIS A 49 -17.52 7.52 -1.50
CA HIS A 49 -17.93 7.57 -2.90
C HIS A 49 -16.75 7.30 -3.87
N TYR A 50 -15.59 7.87 -3.57
CA TYR A 50 -14.41 7.76 -4.44
C TYR A 50 -13.49 6.57 -4.14
N LEU A 51 -13.51 6.05 -2.91
CA LEU A 51 -12.69 4.90 -2.54
C LEU A 51 -13.46 3.60 -2.65
N HIS A 52 -13.14 2.80 -3.66
CA HIS A 52 -13.62 1.43 -3.77
C HIS A 52 -12.87 0.53 -2.78
N VAL A 53 -13.48 0.29 -1.62
CA VAL A 53 -12.93 -0.64 -0.62
C VAL A 53 -13.56 -2.00 -0.82
N SER A 54 -12.74 -3.04 -1.06
CA SER A 54 -13.25 -4.40 -1.26
C SER A 54 -14.02 -4.88 -0.01
N ALA A 55 -15.11 -5.61 -0.23
CA ALA A 55 -15.94 -6.17 0.85
C ALA A 55 -15.08 -7.02 1.81
N GLY A 56 -14.13 -7.79 1.30
CA GLY A 56 -13.17 -8.56 2.10
C GLY A 56 -12.32 -7.71 3.04
N LYS A 57 -11.97 -6.49 2.64
CA LYS A 57 -11.20 -5.56 3.49
C LYS A 57 -12.02 -4.97 4.64
N LEU A 58 -13.30 -4.73 4.43
CA LEU A 58 -14.23 -4.31 5.49
C LEU A 58 -14.51 -5.47 6.44
N GLN A 59 -14.77 -6.66 5.90
CA GLN A 59 -15.06 -7.86 6.66
C GLN A 59 -13.88 -8.30 7.54
N SER A 60 -12.65 -8.26 7.02
CA SER A 60 -11.43 -8.58 7.79
C SER A 60 -11.16 -7.61 8.95
N LYS A 61 -11.78 -6.43 8.96
CA LYS A 61 -11.67 -5.41 10.02
C LYS A 61 -12.91 -5.37 10.93
N GLY A 62 -13.92 -6.23 10.67
CA GLY A 62 -15.13 -6.35 11.47
C GLY A 62 -16.02 -5.10 11.45
N VAL A 63 -15.97 -4.31 10.37
CA VAL A 63 -16.72 -3.04 10.26
C VAL A 63 -17.67 -3.05 9.07
N PRO A 64 -18.89 -2.49 9.20
CA PRO A 64 -19.89 -2.50 8.14
C PRO A 64 -19.60 -1.49 7.02
N SER A 65 -18.78 -0.46 7.28
CA SER A 65 -18.50 0.59 6.30
C SER A 65 -17.16 1.29 6.58
N VAL A 66 -16.66 2.02 5.58
CA VAL A 66 -15.49 2.91 5.75
C VAL A 66 -15.77 3.97 6.81
N ARG A 67 -16.96 4.59 6.79
CA ARG A 67 -17.36 5.63 7.73
C ARG A 67 -17.33 5.18 9.19
N SER A 68 -17.80 3.97 9.49
CA SER A 68 -17.79 3.45 10.86
C SER A 68 -16.38 3.11 11.38
N ARG A 69 -15.41 2.97 10.47
CA ARG A 69 -14.03 2.62 10.80
C ARG A 69 -13.15 3.82 11.11
N VAL A 70 -13.45 5.00 10.57
CA VAL A 70 -12.58 6.17 10.63
C VAL A 70 -13.13 7.26 11.56
N VAL A 71 -12.27 8.15 11.99
CA VAL A 71 -12.62 9.35 12.77
C VAL A 71 -11.75 10.52 12.31
N ASN A 72 -12.37 11.69 12.15
CA ASN A 72 -11.64 12.93 11.99
C ASN A 72 -11.14 13.46 13.34
N LEU A 73 -9.99 14.10 13.35
CA LEU A 73 -9.48 14.71 14.59
C LEU A 73 -10.39 15.86 15.05
N THR A 74 -11.09 16.55 14.13
CA THR A 74 -12.10 17.57 14.46
C THR A 74 -13.28 17.04 15.26
N GLU A 75 -13.58 15.73 15.16
CA GLU A 75 -14.61 15.08 15.99
C GLU A 75 -14.14 14.87 17.45
N LEU A 76 -12.82 14.82 17.68
CA LEU A 76 -12.22 14.54 18.98
C LEU A 76 -11.79 15.81 19.72
N VAL A 77 -11.32 16.81 18.97
CA VAL A 77 -10.82 18.08 19.53
C VAL A 77 -11.42 19.24 18.74
N LEU A 78 -12.24 20.02 19.40
CA LEU A 78 -12.88 21.19 18.80
C LEU A 78 -11.83 22.21 18.35
N GLY A 79 -11.96 22.68 17.11
CA GLY A 79 -11.11 23.72 16.55
C GLY A 79 -9.69 23.27 16.16
N ILE A 80 -9.43 21.97 16.12
CA ILE A 80 -8.15 21.48 15.59
C ILE A 80 -8.01 21.83 14.11
N THR A 81 -6.82 22.28 13.73
CA THR A 81 -6.53 22.69 12.33
C THR A 81 -5.35 21.92 11.78
N VAL A 82 -5.21 21.89 10.46
CA VAL A 82 -4.05 21.31 9.77
C VAL A 82 -2.75 21.93 10.29
N GLU A 83 -2.72 23.24 10.46
CA GLU A 83 -1.55 23.96 10.92
C GLU A 83 -1.19 23.59 12.38
N ALA A 84 -2.16 23.46 13.26
CA ALA A 84 -1.93 23.01 14.63
C ALA A 84 -1.35 21.58 14.69
N VAL A 85 -1.84 20.69 13.82
CA VAL A 85 -1.30 19.31 13.70
C VAL A 85 0.13 19.34 13.15
N ARG A 86 0.43 20.13 12.14
CA ARG A 86 1.79 20.30 11.61
C ARG A 86 2.78 20.78 12.67
N GLN A 87 2.40 21.80 13.43
CA GLN A 87 3.24 22.33 14.51
C GLN A 87 3.47 21.29 15.59
N ALA A 88 2.44 20.55 15.99
CA ALA A 88 2.56 19.49 16.99
C ALA A 88 3.47 18.34 16.50
N LEU A 89 3.38 17.94 15.23
CA LEU A 89 4.26 16.93 14.64
C LEU A 89 5.70 17.41 14.57
N THR A 90 5.92 18.68 14.20
CA THR A 90 7.26 19.28 14.15
C THR A 90 7.90 19.30 15.55
N ALA A 91 7.15 19.70 16.58
CA ALA A 91 7.62 19.68 17.95
C ALA A 91 7.93 18.24 18.42
N ALA A 92 7.02 17.30 18.20
CA ALA A 92 7.22 15.89 18.56
C ALA A 92 8.42 15.27 17.83
N PHE A 93 8.67 15.63 16.57
CA PHE A 93 9.87 15.21 15.85
C PHE A 93 11.15 15.71 16.55
N GLY A 94 11.17 16.98 16.96
CA GLY A 94 12.29 17.55 17.71
C GLY A 94 12.54 16.83 19.02
N GLU A 95 11.49 16.48 19.75
CA GLU A 95 11.58 15.72 21.01
C GLU A 95 12.12 14.30 20.80
N VAL A 96 11.55 13.56 19.84
CA VAL A 96 11.89 12.14 19.58
C VAL A 96 13.32 11.99 19.03
N TYR A 97 13.73 12.89 18.16
CA TYR A 97 15.05 12.82 17.50
C TYR A 97 16.12 13.72 18.16
N HIS A 98 15.77 14.37 19.28
CA HIS A 98 16.68 15.25 20.06
C HIS A 98 17.34 16.33 19.21
N GLY A 99 16.58 16.94 18.30
CA GLY A 99 17.08 17.95 17.38
C GLY A 99 16.09 19.09 17.14
N THR A 100 16.59 20.18 16.58
CA THR A 100 15.73 21.29 16.17
C THR A 100 15.37 21.14 14.70
N PRO A 101 14.10 20.91 14.35
CA PRO A 101 13.65 20.89 12.96
C PRO A 101 13.94 22.23 12.27
N LEU A 102 14.61 22.16 11.14
CA LEU A 102 14.89 23.36 10.32
C LEU A 102 13.99 23.34 9.08
N PRO A 103 13.49 24.50 8.64
CA PRO A 103 12.77 24.59 7.39
C PRO A 103 13.70 24.21 6.23
N PHE A 104 13.19 23.43 5.29
CA PHE A 104 13.93 23.09 4.08
C PHE A 104 14.03 24.33 3.18
N PRO A 105 15.24 24.74 2.77
CA PRO A 105 15.42 25.89 1.88
C PRO A 105 14.94 25.53 0.47
N THR A 106 13.72 25.97 0.13
CA THR A 106 13.09 25.69 -1.17
C THR A 106 13.87 26.25 -2.35
N GLU A 107 14.71 27.27 -2.11
CA GLU A 107 15.60 27.86 -3.10
C GLU A 107 16.67 26.87 -3.63
N ARG A 108 16.91 25.79 -2.89
CA ARG A 108 17.81 24.70 -3.31
C ARG A 108 17.17 23.71 -4.27
N LEU A 109 15.85 23.81 -4.48
CA LEU A 109 15.20 23.00 -5.49
C LEU A 109 15.53 23.58 -6.87
N ALA A 110 16.38 22.87 -7.61
CA ALA A 110 16.74 23.28 -8.96
C ALA A 110 15.50 23.24 -9.86
N GLY A 111 15.15 24.36 -10.50
CA GLY A 111 13.90 24.49 -11.25
C GLY A 111 13.78 23.50 -12.41
N GLU A 112 14.88 23.10 -13.05
CA GLU A 112 14.86 22.12 -14.13
C GLU A 112 14.60 20.69 -13.64
N GLU A 113 15.22 20.28 -12.55
CA GLU A 113 15.00 18.96 -11.95
C GLU A 113 13.56 18.85 -11.39
N LEU A 114 13.07 19.90 -10.74
CA LEU A 114 11.69 19.95 -10.26
C LEU A 114 10.71 19.82 -11.43
N ARG A 115 10.89 20.58 -12.52
CA ARG A 115 10.04 20.48 -13.70
C ARG A 115 10.06 19.09 -14.32
N ARG A 116 11.24 18.47 -14.43
CA ARG A 116 11.35 17.09 -14.93
C ARG A 116 10.59 16.09 -14.08
N LEU A 117 10.60 16.26 -12.76
CA LEU A 117 9.82 15.41 -11.85
C LEU A 117 8.31 15.70 -11.98
N GLU A 118 7.91 16.95 -12.10
CA GLU A 118 6.51 17.33 -12.35
C GLU A 118 6.00 16.71 -13.65
N GLU A 119 6.74 16.84 -14.76
CA GLU A 119 6.41 16.23 -16.04
C GLU A 119 6.28 14.70 -15.93
N LYS A 120 7.24 14.04 -15.25
CA LYS A 120 7.19 12.60 -15.00
C LYS A 120 5.94 12.20 -14.23
N PHE A 121 5.63 12.87 -13.11
CA PHE A 121 4.48 12.53 -12.29
C PHE A 121 3.14 12.95 -12.89
N ALA A 122 3.13 13.93 -13.80
CA ALA A 122 1.97 14.32 -14.58
C ALA A 122 1.75 13.42 -15.81
N SER A 123 2.73 12.63 -16.22
CA SER A 123 2.62 11.80 -17.42
C SER A 123 1.52 10.74 -17.28
N TRP A 124 0.98 10.34 -18.43
CA TRP A 124 -0.01 9.26 -18.49
C TRP A 124 0.56 7.94 -17.97
N GLU A 125 1.79 7.62 -18.36
CA GLU A 125 2.49 6.41 -17.97
C GLU A 125 2.66 6.29 -16.45
N TRP A 126 2.90 7.42 -15.78
CA TRP A 126 3.00 7.43 -14.31
C TRP A 126 1.65 7.27 -13.63
N ARG A 127 0.62 8.00 -14.10
CA ARG A 127 -0.69 8.05 -13.45
C ARG A 127 -1.57 6.84 -13.73
N MET A 128 -1.50 6.30 -14.96
CA MET A 128 -2.36 5.21 -15.42
C MET A 128 -1.61 3.89 -15.62
N GLY A 129 -0.28 3.93 -15.58
CA GLY A 129 0.56 2.78 -15.86
C GLY A 129 0.63 2.47 -17.36
N LYS A 130 1.33 1.39 -17.69
CA LYS A 130 1.22 0.78 -19.01
C LYS A 130 -0.07 -0.04 -19.00
N GLU A 131 -1.02 0.33 -19.82
CA GLU A 131 -2.14 -0.54 -20.14
C GLU A 131 -1.57 -1.76 -20.88
N ALA A 132 -1.33 -2.83 -20.14
CA ALA A 132 -1.21 -4.13 -20.75
C ALA A 132 -2.64 -4.70 -20.78
N ASP A 133 -3.08 -5.14 -21.96
CA ASP A 133 -4.33 -5.89 -22.09
C ASP A 133 -4.15 -7.25 -21.41
N PHE A 134 -4.37 -7.27 -20.09
CA PHE A 134 -4.30 -8.51 -19.34
C PHE A 134 -5.48 -9.39 -19.68
N THR A 135 -5.19 -10.62 -20.06
CA THR A 135 -6.19 -11.62 -20.48
C THR A 135 -6.73 -12.44 -19.32
N TYR A 136 -6.07 -12.41 -18.17
CA TYR A 136 -6.46 -13.15 -16.98
C TYR A 136 -6.07 -12.42 -15.71
N ALA A 137 -6.98 -12.36 -14.74
CA ALA A 137 -6.73 -11.69 -13.47
C ALA A 137 -7.29 -12.51 -12.29
N LEU A 138 -6.53 -12.54 -11.19
CA LEU A 138 -6.88 -13.15 -9.92
C LEU A 138 -6.72 -12.12 -8.82
N SER A 139 -7.61 -12.12 -7.84
CA SER A 139 -7.47 -11.26 -6.66
C SER A 139 -7.97 -12.00 -5.42
N ARG A 140 -7.21 -11.90 -4.33
CA ARG A 140 -7.61 -12.43 -3.02
C ARG A 140 -6.96 -11.66 -1.88
N ARG A 141 -7.71 -11.56 -0.79
CA ARG A 141 -7.20 -11.05 0.46
C ARG A 141 -6.77 -12.19 1.38
N PHE A 142 -5.52 -12.11 1.85
CA PHE A 142 -4.93 -13.00 2.83
C PHE A 142 -4.64 -12.26 4.15
N PHE A 143 -4.16 -12.96 5.15
CA PHE A 143 -3.78 -12.35 6.43
C PHE A 143 -2.65 -11.30 6.28
N TRP A 144 -1.68 -11.57 5.41
CA TRP A 144 -0.53 -10.69 5.12
C TRP A 144 -0.85 -9.51 4.19
N GLY A 145 -1.96 -9.55 3.45
CA GLY A 145 -2.37 -8.47 2.56
C GLY A 145 -3.35 -8.92 1.49
N GLU A 146 -3.76 -7.97 0.66
CA GLU A 146 -4.48 -8.24 -0.58
C GLU A 146 -3.47 -8.42 -1.71
N ILE A 147 -3.71 -9.38 -2.60
CA ILE A 147 -2.92 -9.58 -3.81
C ILE A 147 -3.85 -9.56 -5.02
N THR A 148 -3.42 -8.86 -6.06
CA THR A 148 -3.99 -8.93 -7.40
C THR A 148 -2.90 -9.35 -8.36
N ILE A 149 -3.15 -10.44 -9.07
CA ILE A 149 -2.25 -11.00 -10.08
C ILE A 149 -2.93 -10.85 -11.43
N GLN A 150 -2.21 -10.28 -12.40
CA GLN A 150 -2.70 -10.12 -13.75
C GLN A 150 -1.70 -10.76 -14.72
N PHE A 151 -2.21 -11.49 -15.70
CA PHE A 151 -1.41 -12.15 -16.72
C PHE A 151 -1.84 -11.69 -18.11
N ARG A 152 -0.87 -11.34 -18.94
CA ARG A 152 -1.03 -11.31 -20.38
C ARG A 152 -0.49 -12.61 -20.95
N VAL A 153 -1.38 -13.37 -21.57
CA VAL A 153 -1.06 -14.71 -22.09
C VAL A 153 -1.15 -14.69 -23.60
N SER A 154 -0.10 -15.15 -24.27
CA SER A 154 -0.03 -15.31 -25.71
C SER A 154 0.54 -16.68 -26.05
N ALA A 155 -0.08 -17.38 -26.98
CA ALA A 155 0.30 -18.73 -27.42
C ALA A 155 0.54 -19.71 -26.22
N GLY A 156 -0.31 -19.63 -25.18
CA GLY A 156 -0.23 -20.48 -24.00
C GLY A 156 0.95 -20.19 -23.06
N ARG A 157 1.60 -19.04 -23.21
CA ARG A 157 2.72 -18.60 -22.36
C ARG A 157 2.43 -17.25 -21.72
N VAL A 158 2.98 -17.04 -20.53
CA VAL A 158 2.97 -15.74 -19.86
C VAL A 158 3.91 -14.79 -20.59
N GLU A 159 3.34 -13.83 -21.30
CA GLU A 159 4.09 -12.75 -21.94
C GLU A 159 4.50 -11.69 -20.91
N GLU A 160 3.55 -11.33 -20.08
CA GLU A 160 3.71 -10.38 -18.99
C GLU A 160 2.88 -10.79 -17.79
N ALA A 161 3.42 -10.57 -16.59
CA ALA A 161 2.69 -10.69 -15.34
C ALA A 161 2.83 -9.40 -14.55
N ALA A 162 1.76 -8.98 -13.87
CA ALA A 162 1.79 -7.89 -12.91
C ALA A 162 1.23 -8.39 -11.57
N VAL A 163 1.93 -8.07 -10.49
CA VAL A 163 1.53 -8.43 -9.12
C VAL A 163 1.42 -7.16 -8.30
N TYR A 164 0.22 -6.87 -7.83
CA TYR A 164 -0.08 -5.75 -6.94
C TYR A 164 -0.44 -6.28 -5.56
N THR A 165 0.10 -5.67 -4.52
CA THR A 165 -0.18 -6.07 -3.14
C THR A 165 -0.02 -4.90 -2.17
N ASP A 166 -0.79 -4.94 -1.08
CA ASP A 166 -0.63 -4.09 0.11
C ASP A 166 0.15 -4.81 1.24
N ALA A 167 0.83 -5.94 0.92
CA ALA A 167 1.73 -6.61 1.84
C ALA A 167 2.93 -5.73 2.22
N MET A 168 3.52 -5.99 3.38
CA MET A 168 4.71 -5.26 3.82
C MET A 168 5.95 -5.65 2.98
N ASP A 169 6.02 -6.89 2.50
CA ASP A 169 7.09 -7.38 1.63
C ASP A 169 6.70 -7.30 0.14
N VAL A 170 6.90 -6.12 -0.44
CA VAL A 170 6.71 -5.90 -1.88
C VAL A 170 7.78 -6.56 -2.75
N PHE A 171 8.96 -6.84 -2.19
CA PHE A 171 10.05 -7.45 -2.96
C PHE A 171 9.77 -8.92 -3.27
N TYR A 172 9.13 -9.64 -2.37
CA TYR A 172 8.71 -11.01 -2.64
C TYR A 172 7.69 -11.05 -3.79
N ALA A 173 6.71 -10.14 -3.79
CA ALA A 173 5.73 -10.01 -4.88
C ALA A 173 6.39 -9.71 -6.23
N GLN A 174 7.41 -8.85 -6.25
CA GLN A 174 8.18 -8.56 -7.47
C GLN A 174 8.96 -9.79 -7.97
N ARG A 175 9.55 -10.58 -7.07
CA ARG A 175 10.23 -11.83 -7.43
C ARG A 175 9.26 -12.84 -8.05
N VAL A 176 8.07 -12.98 -7.47
CA VAL A 176 7.00 -13.82 -8.01
C VAL A 176 6.62 -13.37 -9.42
N GLN A 177 6.38 -12.08 -9.63
CA GLN A 177 6.07 -11.51 -10.94
C GLN A 177 7.13 -11.85 -12.00
N GLN A 178 8.40 -11.68 -11.65
CA GLN A 178 9.52 -11.95 -12.55
C GLN A 178 9.67 -13.45 -12.87
N ALA A 179 9.41 -14.31 -11.88
CA ALA A 179 9.54 -15.75 -12.04
C ALA A 179 8.55 -16.35 -13.05
N TRP A 180 7.44 -15.69 -13.33
CA TRP A 180 6.43 -16.21 -14.24
C TRP A 180 6.66 -15.86 -15.71
N LYS A 181 7.47 -14.87 -16.01
CA LYS A 181 7.68 -14.39 -17.38
C LYS A 181 8.21 -15.51 -18.30
N GLY A 182 7.55 -15.73 -19.42
CA GLY A 182 7.91 -16.70 -20.43
C GLY A 182 7.52 -18.16 -20.11
N LEU A 183 6.97 -18.44 -18.92
CA LEU A 183 6.54 -19.78 -18.56
C LEU A 183 5.26 -20.21 -19.30
N PRO A 184 5.02 -21.52 -19.46
CA PRO A 184 3.71 -22.03 -19.85
C PRO A 184 2.64 -21.53 -18.87
N PHE A 185 1.52 -21.04 -19.39
CA PHE A 185 0.39 -20.61 -18.56
C PHE A 185 -0.41 -21.82 -18.10
N THR A 186 0.16 -22.56 -17.17
CA THR A 186 -0.46 -23.71 -16.50
C THR A 186 -0.28 -23.59 -14.99
N CYS A 187 -1.24 -24.05 -14.22
CA CYS A 187 -1.18 -24.05 -12.77
C CYS A 187 0.12 -24.67 -12.25
N GLY A 188 0.49 -25.85 -12.77
CA GLY A 188 1.71 -26.56 -12.36
C GLY A 188 2.99 -25.76 -12.59
N SER A 189 3.14 -25.10 -13.76
CA SER A 189 4.31 -24.29 -14.07
C SER A 189 4.41 -23.05 -13.18
N LEU A 190 3.30 -22.35 -12.99
CA LEU A 190 3.25 -21.15 -12.17
C LEU A 190 3.50 -21.45 -10.69
N CYS A 191 2.88 -22.52 -10.16
CA CYS A 191 3.11 -22.97 -8.79
C CYS A 191 4.54 -23.44 -8.54
N ALA A 192 5.14 -24.17 -9.51
CA ALA A 192 6.52 -24.61 -9.40
C ALA A 192 7.51 -23.43 -9.34
N ALA A 193 7.28 -22.39 -10.14
CA ALA A 193 8.09 -21.18 -10.12
C ALA A 193 8.03 -20.45 -8.77
N VAL A 194 6.84 -20.29 -8.19
CA VAL A 194 6.68 -19.66 -6.86
C VAL A 194 7.36 -20.51 -5.78
N LYS A 195 7.24 -21.85 -5.84
CA LYS A 195 7.87 -22.77 -4.90
C LYS A 195 9.40 -22.72 -4.95
N ALA A 196 9.98 -22.44 -6.11
CA ALA A 196 11.43 -22.39 -6.32
C ALA A 196 12.07 -21.08 -5.84
N LEU A 197 11.28 -20.04 -5.53
CA LEU A 197 11.82 -18.78 -5.03
C LEU A 197 12.45 -18.94 -3.64
N PRO A 198 13.62 -18.33 -3.41
CA PRO A 198 14.20 -18.29 -2.08
C PRO A 198 13.29 -17.54 -1.11
N MET A 199 13.14 -18.04 0.10
CA MET A 199 12.33 -17.45 1.17
C MET A 199 13.26 -17.05 2.30
N GLU A 200 13.14 -15.81 2.74
CA GLU A 200 14.02 -15.22 3.76
C GLU A 200 13.42 -15.36 5.17
N ASP A 201 12.09 -15.51 5.24
CA ASP A 201 11.36 -15.58 6.51
C ASP A 201 10.07 -16.42 6.42
N GLN A 202 9.37 -16.51 7.55
CA GLN A 202 8.11 -17.26 7.63
C GLN A 202 6.94 -16.54 6.89
N GLU A 203 6.96 -15.21 6.78
CA GLU A 203 5.92 -14.46 6.07
C GLU A 203 6.00 -14.76 4.57
N GLN A 204 7.19 -14.74 3.97
CA GLN A 204 7.40 -15.14 2.58
C GLN A 204 7.00 -16.59 2.32
N ALA A 205 7.31 -17.48 3.27
CA ALA A 205 6.88 -18.89 3.17
C ALA A 205 5.35 -19.01 3.20
N GLN A 206 4.65 -18.19 3.97
CA GLN A 206 3.20 -18.15 3.97
C GLN A 206 2.66 -17.55 2.68
N MET A 207 3.21 -16.43 2.21
CA MET A 207 2.84 -15.82 0.92
C MET A 207 2.99 -16.83 -0.23
N SER A 208 4.09 -17.60 -0.25
CA SER A 208 4.30 -18.64 -1.25
C SER A 208 3.20 -19.70 -1.24
N ARG A 209 2.81 -20.19 -0.06
CA ARG A 209 1.71 -21.18 0.06
C ARG A 209 0.38 -20.62 -0.43
N ASP A 210 0.06 -19.41 0.01
CA ASP A 210 -1.23 -18.77 -0.28
C ASP A 210 -1.38 -18.39 -1.76
N ILE A 211 -0.30 -17.92 -2.40
CA ILE A 211 -0.29 -17.65 -3.84
C ILE A 211 -0.49 -18.93 -4.65
N ARG A 212 0.18 -20.03 -4.26
CA ARG A 212 -0.02 -21.32 -4.93
C ARG A 212 -1.43 -21.84 -4.76
N SER A 213 -1.99 -21.77 -3.56
CA SER A 213 -3.40 -22.17 -3.30
C SER A 213 -4.37 -21.34 -4.16
N LEU A 214 -4.13 -20.03 -4.30
CA LEU A 214 -4.94 -19.17 -5.17
C LEU A 214 -4.88 -19.62 -6.64
N LEU A 215 -3.69 -19.94 -7.14
CA LEU A 215 -3.52 -20.44 -8.50
C LEU A 215 -4.20 -21.82 -8.69
N GLU A 216 -4.03 -22.74 -7.76
CA GLU A 216 -4.63 -24.09 -7.78
C GLU A 216 -6.16 -24.02 -7.79
N GLU A 217 -6.76 -23.11 -7.03
CA GLU A 217 -8.22 -22.96 -6.97
C GLU A 217 -8.84 -22.27 -8.20
N CYS A 218 -8.11 -21.38 -8.85
CA CYS A 218 -8.65 -20.54 -9.91
C CYS A 218 -8.24 -20.98 -11.32
N MET A 219 -7.27 -21.90 -11.46
CA MET A 219 -6.73 -22.34 -12.76
C MET A 219 -6.97 -23.82 -13.01
N LEU A 220 -8.07 -24.38 -12.51
CA LEU A 220 -8.51 -25.77 -12.79
C LEU A 220 -8.99 -25.95 -14.22
#